data_26e37e22c9e6d24bafdbb7e70d3ac5cf
#
_entry.id   26e37e22c9e6d24bafdbb7e70d3ac5cf
#
_cell.length_a   1.000
_cell.length_b   1.000
_cell.length_c   1.000
_cell.angle_alpha   90.00
_cell.angle_beta   90.00
_cell.angle_gamma   90.00
#
_symmetry.space_group_name_H-M   'P 1'
#
loop_
_entity.id
_entity.type
_entity.pdbx_description
1 polymer ?
#
loop_
_entity_poly.entity_id
_entity_poly.type
_entity_poly.pdbx_seq_one_letter_code
_entity_poly.pdbx_strand_id
1 'polypeptide(L)'
;MSEEKIIGKGTWIDKLASELLEREKKLGRSLDVINVESGLGASGIPHIGSLGDAVRAYGVKLALENLGYKSELIAYSDDLDGLRKIPEGMEKFGLEEHIGKPVSLIPDPYGTHDSYGMHMSSILLDGLDKVGIKYEFRRAKDTYNQGLLKNQIHTILENSTKIGDKISELVGQEKYQKYLPYFQFVKNAIDFTQQKQQNTLQIRKLSNTIVMIQK
;
A
#
# COMPACT_ATOMS: atom_id res chain seq x y z
N MET A 1 -1.84 41.05 1.11
CA MET A 1 -2.83 40.30 0.29
C MET A 1 -2.20 38.94 0.03
N SER A 2 -2.65 37.91 0.72
CA SER A 2 -2.21 36.52 0.46
C SER A 2 -2.72 36.15 -0.94
N GLU A 3 -1.82 35.77 -1.83
CA GLU A 3 -2.21 35.17 -3.09
C GLU A 3 -3.07 33.93 -2.76
N GLU A 4 -4.37 34.02 -3.06
CA GLU A 4 -5.26 32.86 -3.01
C GLU A 4 -4.71 31.84 -3.99
N LYS A 5 -4.05 30.80 -3.48
CA LYS A 5 -3.66 29.66 -4.30
C LYS A 5 -4.94 29.04 -4.86
N ILE A 6 -5.22 29.32 -6.13
CA ILE A 6 -6.33 28.73 -6.87
C ILE A 6 -5.89 27.30 -7.27
N ILE A 7 -5.96 26.39 -6.33
CA ILE A 7 -5.80 24.97 -6.61
C ILE A 7 -7.16 24.34 -6.32
N GLY A 8 -7.83 23.93 -7.38
CA GLY A 8 -8.93 23.02 -7.32
C GLY A 8 -10.29 23.54 -6.87
N LYS A 9 -10.55 24.87 -6.75
CA LYS A 9 -11.88 25.39 -6.38
C LYS A 9 -12.97 24.85 -7.32
N GLY A 10 -13.85 23.99 -6.81
CA GLY A 10 -14.97 23.42 -7.56
C GLY A 10 -14.61 22.20 -8.42
N THR A 11 -13.42 21.64 -8.25
CA THR A 11 -13.01 20.40 -8.92
C THR A 11 -13.39 19.18 -8.11
N TRP A 12 -13.25 17.99 -8.70
CA TRP A 12 -13.44 16.72 -8.00
C TRP A 12 -12.47 16.57 -6.80
N ILE A 13 -11.30 17.20 -6.83
CA ILE A 13 -10.29 17.18 -5.76
C ILE A 13 -10.84 17.88 -4.50
N ASP A 14 -11.45 19.07 -4.67
CA ASP A 14 -12.04 19.81 -3.55
C ASP A 14 -13.23 19.06 -2.95
N LYS A 15 -14.06 18.47 -3.81
CA LYS A 15 -15.18 17.64 -3.38
C LYS A 15 -14.68 16.49 -2.53
N LEU A 16 -13.65 15.76 -3.00
CA LEU A 16 -13.07 14.63 -2.28
C LEU A 16 -12.45 15.07 -0.94
N ALA A 17 -11.74 16.19 -0.90
CA ALA A 17 -11.19 16.74 0.34
C ALA A 17 -12.29 17.07 1.36
N SER A 18 -13.39 17.68 0.91
CA SER A 18 -14.54 18.01 1.76
C SER A 18 -15.23 16.74 2.28
N GLU A 19 -15.46 15.74 1.42
CA GLU A 19 -16.06 14.45 1.81
C GLU A 19 -15.15 13.70 2.82
N LEU A 20 -13.84 13.76 2.65
CA LEU A 20 -12.88 13.19 3.60
C LEU A 20 -13.01 13.85 4.98
N LEU A 21 -13.04 15.18 5.03
CA LEU A 21 -13.20 15.92 6.29
C LEU A 21 -14.51 15.59 7.00
N GLU A 22 -15.63 15.55 6.27
CA GLU A 22 -16.93 15.18 6.82
C GLU A 22 -16.92 13.75 7.38
N ARG A 23 -16.31 12.82 6.64
CA ARG A 23 -16.15 11.44 7.09
C ARG A 23 -15.34 11.34 8.38
N GLU A 24 -14.18 11.98 8.44
CA GLU A 24 -13.31 11.93 9.63
C GLU A 24 -13.97 12.58 10.85
N LYS A 25 -14.67 13.71 10.66
CA LYS A 25 -15.51 14.32 11.70
C LYS A 25 -16.60 13.39 12.20
N LYS A 26 -17.32 12.73 11.28
CA LYS A 26 -18.39 11.78 11.62
C LYS A 26 -17.86 10.57 12.39
N LEU A 27 -16.62 10.16 12.13
CA LEU A 27 -15.95 9.06 12.82
C LEU A 27 -15.30 9.49 14.15
N GLY A 28 -15.36 10.77 14.52
CA GLY A 28 -14.74 11.30 15.73
C GLY A 28 -13.22 11.22 15.76
N ARG A 29 -12.58 11.21 14.57
CA ARG A 29 -11.12 11.15 14.45
C ARG A 29 -10.48 12.53 14.56
N SER A 30 -9.20 12.57 15.01
CA SER A 30 -8.43 13.81 15.02
C SER A 30 -8.24 14.35 13.60
N LEU A 31 -8.31 15.68 13.48
CA LEU A 31 -8.04 16.43 12.27
C LEU A 31 -6.74 17.26 12.38
N ASP A 32 -5.91 17.01 13.41
CA ASP A 32 -4.66 17.75 13.63
C ASP A 32 -3.69 17.60 12.46
N VAL A 33 -3.60 16.37 11.91
CA VAL A 33 -2.86 16.06 10.70
C VAL A 33 -3.66 15.03 9.90
N ILE A 34 -3.95 15.32 8.65
CA ILE A 34 -4.67 14.41 7.75
C ILE A 34 -3.67 13.80 6.78
N ASN A 35 -3.46 12.51 6.92
CA ASN A 35 -2.58 11.77 6.02
C ASN A 35 -3.34 11.38 4.73
N VAL A 36 -2.76 11.72 3.60
CA VAL A 36 -3.20 11.27 2.29
C VAL A 36 -2.14 10.29 1.77
N GLU A 37 -2.56 9.12 1.32
CA GLU A 37 -1.64 8.08 0.87
C GLU A 37 -1.70 7.90 -0.65
N SER A 38 -0.54 7.65 -1.24
CA SER A 38 -0.39 7.13 -2.59
C SER A 38 0.39 5.82 -2.55
N GLY A 39 -0.21 4.73 -3.00
CA GLY A 39 0.47 3.45 -3.19
C GLY A 39 1.49 3.53 -4.34
N LEU A 40 2.71 3.08 -4.06
CA LEU A 40 3.76 2.94 -5.06
C LEU A 40 3.92 1.46 -5.40
N GLY A 41 3.47 1.06 -6.59
CA GLY A 41 3.65 -0.30 -7.07
C GLY A 41 5.13 -0.59 -7.31
N ALA A 42 5.73 -1.41 -6.46
CA ALA A 42 7.17 -1.72 -6.49
C ALA A 42 7.52 -2.97 -7.32
N SER A 43 6.55 -3.60 -7.98
CA SER A 43 6.74 -4.87 -8.72
C SER A 43 7.15 -4.70 -10.19
N GLY A 44 7.16 -3.48 -10.71
CA GLY A 44 7.53 -3.19 -12.09
C GLY A 44 8.11 -1.80 -12.25
N ILE A 45 8.61 -1.51 -13.47
CA ILE A 45 9.16 -0.19 -13.80
C ILE A 45 8.03 0.86 -13.69
N PRO A 46 8.21 1.91 -12.88
CA PRO A 46 7.22 2.97 -12.77
C PRO A 46 6.97 3.66 -14.12
N HIS A 47 5.74 4.09 -14.34
CA HIS A 47 5.31 4.77 -15.55
C HIS A 47 4.43 5.98 -15.21
N ILE A 48 3.98 6.71 -16.21
CA ILE A 48 3.16 7.92 -16.02
C ILE A 48 1.88 7.68 -15.21
N GLY A 49 1.31 6.46 -15.27
CA GLY A 49 0.16 6.09 -14.44
C GLY A 49 0.51 6.07 -12.96
N SER A 50 1.69 5.52 -12.59
CA SER A 50 2.18 5.50 -11.20
C SER A 50 2.40 6.91 -10.68
N LEU A 51 2.99 7.80 -11.49
CA LEU A 51 3.13 9.21 -11.16
C LEU A 51 1.76 9.89 -11.01
N GLY A 52 0.80 9.55 -11.89
CA GLY A 52 -0.56 10.09 -11.86
C GLY A 52 -1.29 9.77 -10.56
N ASP A 53 -1.07 8.60 -9.94
CA ASP A 53 -1.64 8.26 -8.64
C ASP A 53 -1.10 9.16 -7.54
N ALA A 54 0.22 9.36 -7.50
CA ALA A 54 0.86 10.24 -6.52
C ALA A 54 0.44 11.71 -6.70
N VAL A 55 0.33 12.19 -7.94
CA VAL A 55 -0.12 13.57 -8.24
C VAL A 55 -1.57 13.79 -7.81
N ARG A 56 -2.46 12.81 -8.00
CA ARG A 56 -3.85 12.89 -7.50
C ARG A 56 -3.91 13.00 -5.99
N ALA A 57 -3.16 12.15 -5.28
CA ALA A 57 -3.07 12.18 -3.83
C ALA A 57 -2.50 13.52 -3.33
N TYR A 58 -1.46 14.02 -3.99
CA TYR A 58 -0.89 15.33 -3.70
C TYR A 58 -1.89 16.47 -3.93
N GLY A 59 -2.72 16.40 -4.97
CA GLY A 59 -3.80 17.36 -5.20
C GLY A 59 -4.79 17.40 -4.04
N VAL A 60 -5.20 16.24 -3.51
CA VAL A 60 -6.08 16.16 -2.33
C VAL A 60 -5.42 16.78 -1.11
N LYS A 61 -4.12 16.50 -0.88
CA LYS A 61 -3.33 17.14 0.18
C LYS A 61 -3.40 18.67 0.08
N LEU A 62 -3.15 19.22 -1.10
CA LEU A 62 -3.21 20.67 -1.33
C LEU A 62 -4.61 21.26 -1.10
N ALA A 63 -5.66 20.54 -1.50
CA ALA A 63 -7.04 20.97 -1.26
C ALA A 63 -7.35 20.99 0.25
N LEU A 64 -6.89 20.02 1.02
CA LEU A 64 -7.03 20.02 2.49
C LEU A 64 -6.30 21.19 3.13
N GLU A 65 -5.08 21.51 2.66
CA GLU A 65 -4.30 22.65 3.12
C GLU A 65 -5.00 24.00 2.78
N ASN A 66 -5.62 24.09 1.59
CA ASN A 66 -6.43 25.27 1.21
C ASN A 66 -7.68 25.42 2.09
N LEU A 67 -8.22 24.33 2.65
CA LEU A 67 -9.30 24.35 3.63
C LEU A 67 -8.83 24.63 5.06
N GLY A 68 -7.52 24.89 5.26
CA GLY A 68 -6.93 25.25 6.55
C GLY A 68 -6.51 24.06 7.42
N TYR A 69 -6.47 22.85 6.88
CA TYR A 69 -6.05 21.66 7.61
C TYR A 69 -4.60 21.29 7.27
N LYS A 70 -3.83 20.89 8.30
CA LYS A 70 -2.52 20.30 8.06
C LYS A 70 -2.68 18.94 7.39
N SER A 71 -1.97 18.73 6.29
CA SER A 71 -2.01 17.46 5.57
C SER A 71 -0.62 17.00 5.15
N GLU A 72 -0.38 15.69 5.17
CA GLU A 72 0.87 15.06 4.79
C GLU A 72 0.60 14.01 3.71
N LEU A 73 1.47 13.94 2.71
CA LEU A 73 1.43 12.90 1.68
C LEU A 73 2.34 11.75 2.10
N ILE A 74 1.79 10.56 2.18
CA ILE A 74 2.56 9.33 2.40
C ILE A 74 2.73 8.63 1.05
N ALA A 75 3.98 8.50 0.61
CA ALA A 75 4.36 7.67 -0.52
C ALA A 75 4.63 6.26 0.02
N TYR A 76 3.67 5.35 -0.14
CA TYR A 76 3.72 4.02 0.45
C TYR A 76 4.13 2.97 -0.58
N SER A 77 5.28 2.35 -0.38
CA SER A 77 5.76 1.29 -1.27
C SER A 77 5.16 -0.07 -0.89
N ASP A 78 4.47 -0.70 -1.85
CA ASP A 78 3.90 -2.05 -1.74
C ASP A 78 4.98 -3.14 -1.93
N ASP A 79 6.13 -2.98 -1.28
CA ASP A 79 7.32 -3.80 -1.47
C ASP A 79 7.23 -5.22 -0.86
N LEU A 80 6.12 -5.54 -0.19
CA LEU A 80 5.76 -6.91 0.20
C LEU A 80 4.92 -7.64 -0.85
N ASP A 81 4.50 -6.97 -1.92
CA ASP A 81 3.84 -7.61 -3.04
C ASP A 81 4.80 -8.61 -3.73
N GLY A 82 4.26 -9.76 -4.11
CA GLY A 82 5.01 -10.79 -4.84
C GLY A 82 5.26 -10.39 -6.30
N LEU A 83 6.45 -10.67 -6.80
CA LEU A 83 6.76 -10.55 -8.23
C LEU A 83 5.89 -11.54 -9.01
N ARG A 84 4.91 -11.04 -9.77
CA ARG A 84 3.93 -11.90 -10.50
C ARG A 84 4.39 -12.31 -11.88
N LYS A 85 5.19 -11.47 -12.50
CA LYS A 85 5.77 -11.69 -13.85
C LYS A 85 7.03 -10.84 -13.96
N ILE A 86 7.89 -11.21 -14.89
CA ILE A 86 9.06 -10.39 -15.22
C ILE A 86 8.58 -9.16 -16.00
N PRO A 87 8.92 -7.94 -15.57
CA PRO A 87 8.60 -6.75 -16.34
C PRO A 87 9.32 -6.73 -17.67
N GLU A 88 8.69 -6.18 -18.68
CA GLU A 88 9.28 -5.99 -20.01
C GLU A 88 10.61 -5.22 -19.92
N GLY A 89 11.63 -5.70 -20.60
CA GLY A 89 12.98 -5.13 -20.56
C GLY A 89 13.85 -5.59 -19.39
N MET A 90 13.33 -6.46 -18.52
CA MET A 90 14.07 -6.99 -17.36
C MET A 90 14.42 -8.49 -17.50
N GLU A 91 14.21 -9.09 -18.65
CA GLU A 91 14.42 -10.53 -18.91
C GLU A 91 15.88 -10.98 -18.70
N LYS A 92 16.82 -10.05 -18.90
CA LYS A 92 18.26 -10.33 -18.77
C LYS A 92 18.78 -10.45 -17.32
N PHE A 93 17.94 -10.17 -16.34
CA PHE A 93 18.36 -10.10 -14.93
C PHE A 93 18.10 -11.38 -14.14
N GLY A 94 17.62 -12.45 -14.78
CA GLY A 94 17.40 -13.75 -14.12
C GLY A 94 16.35 -13.71 -13.01
N LEU A 95 15.30 -12.92 -13.20
CA LEU A 95 14.25 -12.74 -12.21
C LEU A 95 13.27 -13.92 -12.13
N GLU A 96 13.37 -14.91 -13.01
CA GLU A 96 12.52 -16.10 -13.09
C GLU A 96 12.48 -16.87 -11.77
N GLU A 97 13.63 -17.05 -11.13
CA GLU A 97 13.75 -17.74 -9.83
C GLU A 97 13.12 -16.97 -8.66
N HIS A 98 12.74 -15.72 -8.89
CA HIS A 98 12.14 -14.84 -7.90
C HIS A 98 10.63 -14.66 -8.06
N ILE A 99 10.01 -15.28 -9.05
CA ILE A 99 8.55 -15.24 -9.23
C ILE A 99 7.86 -15.70 -7.95
N GLY A 100 6.89 -14.92 -7.47
CA GLY A 100 6.14 -15.15 -6.22
C GLY A 100 6.81 -14.63 -4.96
N LYS A 101 8.11 -14.29 -4.97
CA LYS A 101 8.78 -13.70 -3.80
C LYS A 101 8.38 -12.22 -3.64
N PRO A 102 8.21 -11.74 -2.40
CA PRO A 102 8.06 -10.30 -2.13
C PRO A 102 9.21 -9.52 -2.76
N VAL A 103 8.89 -8.41 -3.44
CA VAL A 103 9.92 -7.65 -4.16
C VAL A 103 10.97 -7.01 -3.25
N SER A 104 10.66 -6.84 -1.96
CA SER A 104 11.63 -6.43 -0.92
C SER A 104 12.64 -7.51 -0.53
N LEU A 105 12.42 -8.77 -0.95
CA LEU A 105 13.32 -9.91 -0.70
C LEU A 105 14.09 -10.34 -1.96
N ILE A 106 13.88 -9.66 -3.08
CA ILE A 106 14.58 -9.90 -4.33
C ILE A 106 15.80 -8.97 -4.37
N PRO A 107 17.00 -9.49 -4.64
CA PRO A 107 18.18 -8.65 -4.81
C PRO A 107 17.98 -7.59 -5.90
N ASP A 108 18.49 -6.39 -5.69
CA ASP A 108 18.47 -5.36 -6.73
C ASP A 108 19.39 -5.79 -7.89
N PRO A 109 18.84 -5.97 -9.11
CA PRO A 109 19.62 -6.40 -10.25
C PRO A 109 20.66 -5.37 -10.73
N TYR A 110 20.55 -4.14 -10.27
CA TYR A 110 21.50 -3.05 -10.55
C TYR A 110 22.52 -2.86 -9.43
N GLY A 111 22.31 -3.48 -8.26
CA GLY A 111 23.22 -3.39 -7.12
C GLY A 111 23.31 -2.02 -6.45
N THR A 112 22.33 -1.15 -6.67
CA THR A 112 22.33 0.23 -6.17
C THR A 112 21.44 0.44 -4.94
N HIS A 113 20.54 -0.52 -4.67
CA HIS A 113 19.59 -0.48 -3.55
C HIS A 113 19.59 -1.81 -2.79
N ASP A 114 18.96 -1.83 -1.61
CA ASP A 114 18.87 -3.02 -0.75
C ASP A 114 17.96 -4.12 -1.31
N SER A 115 17.11 -3.79 -2.28
CA SER A 115 16.23 -4.73 -2.95
C SER A 115 15.72 -4.19 -4.29
N TYR A 116 15.22 -5.13 -5.11
CA TYR A 116 14.49 -4.81 -6.34
C TYR A 116 13.33 -3.84 -6.09
N GLY A 117 12.50 -4.11 -5.05
CA GLY A 117 11.36 -3.27 -4.70
C GLY A 117 11.79 -1.84 -4.31
N MET A 118 12.92 -1.69 -3.61
CA MET A 118 13.45 -0.37 -3.28
C MET A 118 13.96 0.35 -4.53
N HIS A 119 14.63 -0.36 -5.45
CA HIS A 119 15.07 0.22 -6.72
C HIS A 119 13.89 0.75 -7.53
N MET A 120 12.81 -0.04 -7.69
CA MET A 120 11.63 0.39 -8.43
C MET A 120 10.93 1.58 -7.75
N SER A 121 10.86 1.58 -6.42
CA SER A 121 10.31 2.71 -5.67
C SER A 121 11.14 3.98 -5.85
N SER A 122 12.48 3.88 -5.83
CA SER A 122 13.37 5.05 -5.97
C SER A 122 13.18 5.79 -7.29
N ILE A 123 12.93 5.07 -8.39
CA ILE A 123 12.66 5.68 -9.69
C ILE A 123 11.45 6.62 -9.64
N LEU A 124 10.37 6.20 -8.95
CA LEU A 124 9.18 7.03 -8.80
C LEU A 124 9.42 8.19 -7.84
N LEU A 125 10.12 7.94 -6.73
CA LEU A 125 10.45 8.98 -5.75
C LEU A 125 11.31 10.08 -6.38
N ASP A 126 12.31 9.71 -7.19
CA ASP A 126 13.10 10.67 -7.99
C ASP A 126 12.22 11.52 -8.93
N GLY A 127 11.19 10.90 -9.50
CA GLY A 127 10.20 11.60 -10.31
C GLY A 127 9.42 12.62 -9.50
N LEU A 128 8.96 12.28 -8.29
CA LEU A 128 8.25 13.18 -7.38
C LEU A 128 9.15 14.34 -6.94
N ASP A 129 10.40 14.05 -6.60
CA ASP A 129 11.38 15.06 -6.20
C ASP A 129 11.65 16.08 -7.31
N LYS A 130 11.79 15.62 -8.57
CA LYS A 130 12.00 16.47 -9.75
C LYS A 130 10.84 17.44 -10.00
N VAL A 131 9.61 17.06 -9.65
CA VAL A 131 8.43 17.94 -9.77
C VAL A 131 8.11 18.68 -8.46
N GLY A 132 8.97 18.58 -7.44
CA GLY A 132 8.86 19.33 -6.20
C GLY A 132 7.76 18.84 -5.24
N ILE A 133 7.25 17.64 -5.42
CA ILE A 133 6.24 17.04 -4.53
C ILE A 133 6.92 16.61 -3.23
N LYS A 134 6.41 17.09 -2.09
CA LYS A 134 6.87 16.70 -0.76
C LYS A 134 6.04 15.54 -0.21
N TYR A 135 6.70 14.52 0.29
CA TYR A 135 6.10 13.29 0.82
C TYR A 135 6.90 12.74 2.00
N GLU A 136 6.26 11.88 2.79
CA GLU A 136 6.92 10.95 3.71
C GLU A 136 6.95 9.58 3.03
N PHE A 137 8.15 9.02 2.84
CA PHE A 137 8.27 7.68 2.27
C PHE A 137 8.11 6.60 3.33
N ARG A 138 7.26 5.62 3.06
CA ARG A 138 7.08 4.43 3.92
C ARG A 138 7.11 3.16 3.08
N ARG A 139 7.70 2.10 3.64
CA ARG A 139 7.73 0.77 3.03
C ARG A 139 6.78 -0.18 3.75
N ALA A 140 6.08 -1.02 3.00
CA ALA A 140 5.26 -2.09 3.57
C ALA A 140 6.09 -3.00 4.48
N LYS A 141 7.27 -3.45 4.01
CA LYS A 141 8.23 -4.25 4.78
C LYS A 141 8.49 -3.68 6.18
N ASP A 142 8.79 -2.39 6.25
CA ASP A 142 9.12 -1.74 7.53
C ASP A 142 7.89 -1.58 8.41
N THR A 143 6.75 -1.20 7.82
CA THR A 143 5.46 -1.05 8.50
C THR A 143 5.02 -2.36 9.18
N TYR A 144 5.13 -3.48 8.46
CA TYR A 144 4.79 -4.80 8.98
C TYR A 144 5.81 -5.29 10.02
N ASN A 145 7.11 -5.12 9.78
CA ASN A 145 8.17 -5.52 10.71
C ASN A 145 8.10 -4.78 12.05
N GLN A 146 7.73 -3.50 12.03
CA GLN A 146 7.50 -2.70 13.22
C GLN A 146 6.18 -3.04 13.95
N GLY A 147 5.35 -3.88 13.36
CA GLY A 147 4.08 -4.30 13.93
C GLY A 147 3.00 -3.21 13.97
N LEU A 148 3.14 -2.15 13.17
CA LEU A 148 2.23 -0.99 13.19
C LEU A 148 0.80 -1.36 12.78
N LEU A 149 0.61 -2.44 12.02
CA LEU A 149 -0.69 -2.93 11.57
C LEU A 149 -1.19 -4.15 12.35
N LYS A 150 -0.51 -4.56 13.42
CA LYS A 150 -0.80 -5.80 14.15
C LYS A 150 -2.27 -5.89 14.61
N ASN A 151 -2.79 -4.83 15.23
CA ASN A 151 -4.15 -4.81 15.75
C ASN A 151 -5.19 -4.82 14.63
N GLN A 152 -4.93 -4.09 13.54
CA GLN A 152 -5.80 -4.04 12.36
C GLN A 152 -5.86 -5.40 11.67
N ILE A 153 -4.72 -6.06 11.49
CA ILE A 153 -4.63 -7.40 10.91
C ILE A 153 -5.39 -8.40 11.79
N HIS A 154 -5.22 -8.35 13.11
CA HIS A 154 -5.96 -9.20 14.04
C HIS A 154 -7.47 -9.03 13.90
N THR A 155 -7.95 -7.77 13.90
CA THR A 155 -9.36 -7.45 13.71
C THR A 155 -9.90 -7.96 12.37
N ILE A 156 -9.13 -7.80 11.28
CA ILE A 156 -9.51 -8.28 9.94
C ILE A 156 -9.61 -9.81 9.93
N LEU A 157 -8.67 -10.52 10.54
CA LEU A 157 -8.67 -11.98 10.58
C LEU A 157 -9.82 -12.53 11.40
N GLU A 158 -10.11 -11.94 12.55
CA GLU A 158 -11.26 -12.33 13.39
C GLU A 158 -12.62 -12.12 12.71
N ASN A 159 -12.72 -11.13 11.84
CA ASN A 159 -13.94 -10.77 11.13
C ASN A 159 -13.91 -11.16 9.64
N SER A 160 -13.00 -12.02 9.22
CA SER A 160 -12.72 -12.30 7.80
C SER A 160 -13.94 -12.73 6.99
N THR A 161 -14.79 -13.60 7.52
CA THR A 161 -16.03 -14.04 6.86
C THR A 161 -17.00 -12.86 6.65
N LYS A 162 -17.26 -12.09 7.72
CA LYS A 162 -18.16 -10.93 7.67
C LYS A 162 -17.64 -9.86 6.69
N ILE A 163 -16.33 -9.67 6.65
CA ILE A 163 -15.69 -8.74 5.71
C ILE A 163 -15.83 -9.26 4.29
N GLY A 164 -15.58 -10.55 4.05
CA GLY A 164 -15.72 -11.19 2.74
C GLY A 164 -17.14 -11.08 2.19
N ASP A 165 -18.14 -11.36 3.01
CA ASP A 165 -19.56 -11.24 2.65
C ASP A 165 -19.92 -9.79 2.29
N LYS A 166 -19.41 -8.83 3.09
CA LYS A 166 -19.68 -7.41 2.84
C LYS A 166 -19.01 -6.89 1.57
N ILE A 167 -17.79 -7.34 1.28
CA ILE A 167 -17.10 -7.03 0.01
C ILE A 167 -17.88 -7.62 -1.17
N SER A 168 -18.35 -8.86 -1.07
CA SER A 168 -19.17 -9.46 -2.12
C SER A 168 -20.47 -8.68 -2.36
N GLU A 169 -21.15 -8.28 -1.29
CA GLU A 169 -22.40 -7.49 -1.37
C GLU A 169 -22.18 -6.13 -2.04
N LEU A 170 -21.10 -5.41 -1.67
CA LEU A 170 -20.89 -4.03 -2.09
C LEU A 170 -20.23 -3.88 -3.46
N VAL A 171 -19.29 -4.79 -3.81
CA VAL A 171 -18.47 -4.66 -5.02
C VAL A 171 -18.48 -5.89 -5.91
N GLY A 172 -19.25 -6.94 -5.56
CA GLY A 172 -19.38 -8.16 -6.35
C GLY A 172 -18.13 -9.05 -6.33
N GLN A 173 -17.17 -8.84 -5.43
CA GLN A 173 -15.95 -9.66 -5.34
C GLN A 173 -16.13 -10.82 -4.38
N GLU A 174 -16.36 -12.02 -4.89
CA GLU A 174 -16.54 -13.25 -4.09
C GLU A 174 -15.21 -13.84 -3.57
N LYS A 175 -14.07 -13.31 -3.99
CA LYS A 175 -12.75 -13.85 -3.66
C LYS A 175 -12.57 -14.03 -2.15
N TYR A 176 -12.94 -13.03 -1.36
CA TYR A 176 -12.74 -13.02 0.09
C TYR A 176 -13.79 -13.78 0.89
N GLN A 177 -14.82 -14.32 0.26
CA GLN A 177 -15.71 -15.32 0.86
C GLN A 177 -15.04 -16.70 0.96
N LYS A 178 -14.10 -16.98 0.04
CA LYS A 178 -13.39 -18.27 -0.08
C LYS A 178 -11.98 -18.25 0.50
N TYR A 179 -11.37 -17.06 0.59
CA TYR A 179 -9.98 -16.89 1.02
C TYR A 179 -9.89 -15.80 2.08
N LEU A 180 -8.94 -15.98 3.01
CA LEU A 180 -8.62 -14.92 3.98
C LEU A 180 -8.11 -13.68 3.25
N PRO A 181 -8.49 -12.47 3.69
CA PRO A 181 -7.99 -11.21 3.13
C PRO A 181 -6.56 -10.88 3.60
N TYR A 182 -5.74 -11.91 3.77
CA TYR A 182 -4.36 -11.81 4.22
C TYR A 182 -3.55 -12.96 3.65
N PHE A 183 -2.39 -12.66 3.06
CA PHE A 183 -1.46 -13.65 2.54
C PHE A 183 -0.19 -13.64 3.38
N GLN A 184 0.16 -14.79 3.94
CA GLN A 184 1.43 -14.95 4.67
C GLN A 184 2.49 -15.48 3.70
N PHE A 185 3.64 -14.81 3.66
CA PHE A 185 4.82 -15.35 3.00
C PHE A 185 5.46 -16.43 3.88
N VAL A 186 5.53 -17.65 3.38
CA VAL A 186 6.23 -18.75 4.04
C VAL A 186 7.56 -18.97 3.32
N LYS A 187 8.66 -18.70 4.01
CA LYS A 187 10.03 -18.67 3.47
C LYS A 187 10.45 -19.92 2.67
N ASN A 188 9.82 -21.07 2.95
CA ASN A 188 10.13 -22.36 2.31
C ASN A 188 8.96 -22.94 1.49
N ALA A 189 7.91 -22.19 1.23
CA ALA A 189 6.79 -22.65 0.41
C ALA A 189 7.01 -22.19 -1.05
N ILE A 190 7.27 -23.13 -1.91
CA ILE A 190 7.49 -22.91 -3.36
C ILE A 190 6.17 -22.65 -4.09
N ASP A 191 5.00 -22.81 -3.43
CA ASP A 191 3.72 -22.77 -4.12
C ASP A 191 2.69 -21.90 -3.40
N PHE A 192 2.50 -20.67 -3.92
CA PHE A 192 1.45 -19.75 -3.49
C PHE A 192 0.03 -20.23 -3.85
N THR A 193 -0.08 -21.23 -4.69
CA THR A 193 -1.36 -21.71 -5.25
C THR A 193 -2.04 -22.78 -4.37
N GLN A 194 -1.34 -23.38 -3.42
CA GLN A 194 -1.86 -24.50 -2.62
C GLN A 194 -2.33 -24.17 -1.22
N GLN A 195 -2.32 -22.94 -0.74
CA GLN A 195 -3.05 -22.60 0.49
C GLN A 195 -4.57 -22.51 0.27
N LYS A 196 -5.08 -23.47 -0.49
CA LYS A 196 -6.49 -23.81 -0.49
C LYS A 196 -6.83 -24.50 0.83
N GLN A 197 -7.74 -23.88 1.58
CA GLN A 197 -8.56 -24.55 2.57
C GLN A 197 -7.82 -25.23 3.74
N GLN A 198 -7.47 -24.47 4.76
CA GLN A 198 -7.54 -25.01 6.11
C GLN A 198 -8.16 -23.98 7.04
N ASN A 199 -9.33 -24.39 7.52
CA ASN A 199 -10.31 -23.73 8.37
C ASN A 199 -9.78 -23.00 9.62
N THR A 200 -10.64 -22.22 10.20
CA THR A 200 -10.71 -21.51 11.51
C THR A 200 -9.74 -21.95 12.62
N LEU A 201 -9.26 -23.18 12.62
CA LEU A 201 -8.22 -23.69 13.53
C LEU A 201 -6.83 -23.10 13.28
N GLN A 202 -6.53 -22.62 12.06
CA GLN A 202 -5.27 -21.94 11.75
C GLN A 202 -5.24 -20.48 12.24
N ILE A 203 -6.37 -19.82 12.41
CA ILE A 203 -6.44 -18.44 12.92
C ILE A 203 -5.83 -18.36 14.33
N ARG A 204 -6.08 -19.34 15.19
CA ARG A 204 -5.45 -19.44 16.51
C ARG A 204 -3.94 -19.74 16.45
N LYS A 205 -3.49 -20.49 15.45
CA LYS A 205 -2.06 -20.74 15.20
C LYS A 205 -1.37 -19.52 14.59
N LEU A 206 -2.04 -18.76 13.71
CA LEU A 206 -1.51 -17.55 13.09
C LEU A 206 -1.28 -16.43 14.11
N SER A 207 -2.16 -16.24 15.09
CA SER A 207 -1.94 -15.28 16.18
C SER A 207 -0.67 -15.61 17.00
N ASN A 208 -0.37 -16.89 17.19
CA ASN A 208 0.86 -17.32 17.87
C ASN A 208 2.10 -17.29 16.97
N THR A 209 1.94 -17.40 15.65
CA THR A 209 3.06 -17.39 14.69
C THR A 209 3.49 -15.96 14.37
N ILE A 210 2.58 -15.00 14.36
CA ILE A 210 2.93 -13.55 14.26
C ILE A 210 3.80 -13.13 15.45
N VAL A 211 3.63 -13.74 16.63
CA VAL A 211 4.49 -13.50 17.81
C VAL A 211 5.88 -14.12 17.66
N MET A 212 6.06 -15.16 16.84
CA MET A 212 7.35 -15.84 16.67
C MET A 212 8.28 -15.23 15.60
N ILE A 213 7.79 -14.32 14.76
CA ILE A 213 8.64 -13.60 13.80
C ILE A 213 9.38 -12.40 14.46
N GLN A 214 9.09 -12.12 15.74
CA GLN A 214 9.75 -11.08 16.54
C GLN A 214 10.91 -11.59 17.42
N LYS A 215 11.47 -12.78 17.14
CA LYS A 215 12.69 -13.25 17.82
C LYS A 215 13.82 -13.50 16.85
#